data_9ea47e997e610a0495e047d588bacb14
#
_entry.id   9ea47e997e610a0495e047d588bacb14
#
_cell.length_a   1.000
_cell.length_b   1.000
_cell.length_c   1.000
_cell.angle_alpha   90.00
_cell.angle_beta   90.00
_cell.angle_gamma   90.00
#
_symmetry.space_group_name_H-M   'P 1'
#
loop_
_entity.id
_entity.type
_entity.pdbx_description
1 polymer ?
#
loop_
_entity_poly.entity_id
_entity_poly.type
_entity_poly.pdbx_seq_one_letter_code
_entity_poly.pdbx_strand_id
1 'polypeptide(L)'
;MGGARTATGEPILANDPHLGAQIPAQWYLAEVQGDRLHAVGATLPGLPLVAIGRNARVAWGLTNLGADVQDLFVERVKPDDRNAVAHGDAWAPMAVVDSPIVVRGQPQPVPWSARAT
;
A
#
# COMPACT_ATOMS: atom_id res chain seq x y z
N MET A 1 -21.86 -4.32 -13.80
CA MET A 1 -23.14 -4.37 -14.58
C MET A 1 -24.07 -5.32 -13.82
N GLY A 2 -25.29 -4.90 -13.51
CA GLY A 2 -26.28 -5.75 -12.85
C GLY A 2 -26.87 -6.80 -13.78
N GLY A 3 -27.30 -7.95 -13.24
CA GLY A 3 -27.78 -9.11 -14.00
C GLY A 3 -28.95 -8.81 -14.96
N ALA A 4 -29.82 -7.89 -14.63
CA ALA A 4 -30.91 -7.46 -15.53
C ALA A 4 -30.44 -6.87 -16.87
N ARG A 5 -29.16 -6.56 -17.02
CA ARG A 5 -28.53 -5.98 -18.20
C ARG A 5 -27.53 -6.93 -18.89
N THR A 6 -27.47 -8.19 -18.47
CA THR A 6 -26.61 -9.23 -19.03
C THR A 6 -27.43 -10.31 -19.72
N ALA A 7 -26.87 -10.97 -20.70
CA ALA A 7 -27.55 -12.06 -21.42
C ALA A 7 -27.76 -13.31 -20.53
N THR A 8 -26.95 -13.47 -19.50
CA THR A 8 -27.03 -14.63 -18.58
C THR A 8 -27.93 -14.39 -17.38
N GLY A 9 -28.36 -13.17 -17.14
CA GLY A 9 -29.08 -12.77 -15.91
C GLY A 9 -28.17 -12.58 -14.70
N GLU A 10 -26.87 -12.89 -14.80
CA GLU A 10 -25.89 -12.79 -13.72
C GLU A 10 -25.12 -11.46 -13.77
N PRO A 11 -24.74 -10.89 -12.63
CA PRO A 11 -23.96 -9.66 -12.59
C PRO A 11 -22.53 -9.87 -13.13
N ILE A 12 -21.98 -8.85 -13.79
CA ILE A 12 -20.61 -8.85 -14.30
C ILE A 12 -19.83 -7.72 -13.63
N LEU A 13 -18.67 -8.05 -13.05
CA LEU A 13 -17.64 -7.10 -12.61
C LEU A 13 -16.48 -7.13 -13.59
N ALA A 14 -16.12 -5.95 -14.12
CA ALA A 14 -14.88 -5.75 -14.89
C ALA A 14 -13.97 -4.82 -14.08
N ASN A 15 -12.67 -5.09 -14.11
CA ASN A 15 -11.67 -4.30 -13.40
C ASN A 15 -10.38 -4.23 -14.21
N ASP A 16 -9.81 -3.03 -14.27
CA ASP A 16 -8.55 -2.75 -14.94
C ASP A 16 -7.62 -1.99 -13.96
N PRO A 17 -6.63 -2.67 -13.36
CA PRO A 17 -5.81 -2.09 -12.29
C PRO A 17 -4.73 -1.10 -12.75
N HIS A 18 -4.53 -0.89 -14.05
CA HIS A 18 -3.59 0.08 -14.63
C HIS A 18 -2.19 0.04 -14.03
N LEU A 19 -1.54 -1.12 -14.03
CA LEU A 19 -0.15 -1.27 -13.64
C LEU A 19 0.74 -1.39 -14.87
N GLY A 20 2.04 -1.05 -14.71
CA GLY A 20 3.02 -1.14 -15.79
C GLY A 20 3.19 -2.57 -16.32
N ALA A 21 3.29 -2.73 -17.63
CA ALA A 21 3.64 -4.00 -18.25
C ALA A 21 5.16 -4.25 -18.06
N GLN A 22 5.50 -5.25 -17.26
CA GLN A 22 6.89 -5.57 -16.93
C GLN A 22 7.10 -7.07 -16.69
N ILE A 23 8.35 -7.50 -16.74
CA ILE A 23 8.79 -8.86 -16.36
C ILE A 23 9.86 -8.72 -15.28
N PRO A 24 9.70 -9.38 -14.10
CA PRO A 24 8.57 -10.23 -13.72
C PRO A 24 7.26 -9.46 -13.58
N ALA A 25 6.15 -10.12 -13.87
CA ALA A 25 4.83 -9.53 -13.74
C ALA A 25 4.53 -9.16 -12.28
N GLN A 26 3.80 -8.08 -12.05
CA GLN A 26 3.38 -7.67 -10.71
C GLN A 26 2.28 -8.58 -10.16
N TRP A 27 1.42 -9.08 -11.05
CA TRP A 27 0.30 -9.93 -10.68
C TRP A 27 0.61 -11.41 -10.80
N TYR A 28 0.19 -12.15 -9.78
CA TYR A 28 0.14 -13.61 -9.78
C TYR A 28 -1.30 -14.10 -9.69
N LEU A 29 -1.67 -15.04 -10.54
CA LEU A 29 -2.95 -15.73 -10.41
C LEU A 29 -2.83 -16.80 -9.33
N ALA A 30 -3.76 -16.79 -8.38
CA ALA A 30 -3.78 -17.71 -7.25
C ALA A 30 -5.20 -18.15 -6.94
N GLU A 31 -5.32 -19.40 -6.51
CA GLU A 31 -6.49 -19.93 -5.84
C GLU A 31 -6.07 -20.33 -4.41
N VAL A 32 -6.79 -19.78 -3.44
CA VAL A 32 -6.56 -20.08 -2.01
C VAL A 32 -7.78 -20.79 -1.48
N GLN A 33 -7.59 -22.03 -1.01
CA GLN A 33 -8.66 -22.84 -0.45
C GLN A 33 -8.29 -23.30 0.97
N GLY A 34 -9.23 -23.15 1.88
CA GLY A 34 -9.17 -23.59 3.27
C GLY A 34 -10.58 -23.87 3.78
N ASP A 35 -10.69 -24.32 5.03
CA ASP A 35 -11.96 -24.78 5.60
C ASP A 35 -13.11 -23.76 5.49
N ARG A 36 -12.79 -22.46 5.61
CA ARG A 36 -13.75 -21.35 5.57
C ARG A 36 -13.43 -20.28 4.54
N LEU A 37 -12.38 -20.48 3.77
CA LEU A 37 -11.89 -19.55 2.77
C LEU A 37 -11.74 -20.25 1.43
N HIS A 38 -12.41 -19.73 0.42
CA HIS A 38 -12.13 -20.06 -0.97
C HIS A 38 -12.16 -18.78 -1.78
N ALA A 39 -11.02 -18.38 -2.30
CA ALA A 39 -10.88 -17.19 -3.13
C ALA A 39 -9.97 -17.48 -4.32
N VAL A 40 -10.31 -16.95 -5.48
CA VAL A 40 -9.55 -17.05 -6.71
C VAL A 40 -9.38 -15.68 -7.32
N GLY A 41 -8.18 -15.37 -7.83
CA GLY A 41 -7.90 -14.09 -8.46
C GLY A 41 -6.43 -13.77 -8.55
N ALA A 42 -6.13 -12.47 -8.58
CA ALA A 42 -4.78 -11.96 -8.67
C ALA A 42 -4.27 -11.48 -7.30
N THR A 43 -3.04 -11.84 -6.99
CA THR A 43 -2.29 -11.38 -5.82
C THR A 43 -0.97 -10.76 -6.25
N LEU A 44 -0.27 -10.11 -5.33
CA LEU A 44 1.07 -9.58 -5.49
C LEU A 44 2.06 -10.43 -4.70
N PRO A 45 3.28 -10.67 -5.21
CA PRO A 45 4.31 -11.38 -4.46
C PRO A 45 4.54 -10.78 -3.08
N GLY A 46 4.49 -11.62 -2.04
CA GLY A 46 4.64 -11.20 -0.65
C GLY A 46 3.35 -10.72 0.03
N LEU A 47 2.24 -10.60 -0.70
CA LEU A 47 0.95 -10.21 -0.13
C LEU A 47 0.10 -11.47 0.13
N PRO A 48 -0.21 -11.82 1.40
CA PRO A 48 -0.91 -13.07 1.75
C PRO A 48 -2.44 -12.94 1.59
N LEU A 49 -2.90 -12.37 0.49
CA LEU A 49 -4.33 -12.21 0.17
C LEU A 49 -4.55 -12.12 -1.34
N VAL A 50 -5.78 -12.40 -1.78
CA VAL A 50 -6.22 -12.15 -3.16
C VAL A 50 -6.65 -10.69 -3.25
N ALA A 51 -5.84 -9.88 -3.93
CA ALA A 51 -6.07 -8.44 -4.04
C ALA A 51 -7.25 -8.09 -4.98
N ILE A 52 -7.36 -8.81 -6.09
CA ILE A 52 -8.44 -8.68 -7.07
C ILE A 52 -8.98 -10.07 -7.33
N GLY A 53 -10.28 -10.30 -7.16
CA GLY A 53 -10.78 -11.64 -7.35
C GLY A 53 -12.23 -11.85 -6.94
N ARG A 54 -12.54 -13.09 -6.65
CA ARG A 54 -13.87 -13.49 -6.20
C ARG A 54 -13.82 -14.65 -5.24
N ASN A 55 -14.87 -14.81 -4.48
CA ASN A 55 -15.24 -16.05 -3.81
C ASN A 55 -16.60 -16.54 -4.32
N ALA A 56 -17.25 -17.43 -3.58
CA ALA A 56 -18.55 -17.98 -3.97
C ALA A 56 -19.70 -16.94 -3.91
N ARG A 57 -19.48 -15.77 -3.26
CA ARG A 57 -20.55 -14.81 -2.94
C ARG A 57 -20.28 -13.41 -3.44
N VAL A 58 -19.02 -13.00 -3.47
CA VAL A 58 -18.59 -11.62 -3.79
C VAL A 58 -17.45 -11.65 -4.77
N ALA A 59 -17.43 -10.66 -5.67
CA ALA A 59 -16.27 -10.30 -6.49
C ALA A 59 -15.82 -8.89 -6.12
N TRP A 60 -14.52 -8.64 -6.16
CA TRP A 60 -13.92 -7.33 -5.86
C TRP A 60 -12.82 -6.99 -6.85
N GLY A 61 -12.63 -5.70 -7.05
CA GLY A 61 -11.59 -5.16 -7.90
C GLY A 61 -10.98 -3.91 -7.28
N LEU A 62 -9.72 -3.66 -7.58
CA LEU A 62 -8.97 -2.49 -7.16
C LEU A 62 -8.40 -1.80 -8.39
N THR A 63 -8.30 -0.49 -8.34
CA THR A 63 -7.56 0.29 -9.33
C THR A 63 -6.95 1.53 -8.69
N ASN A 64 -5.99 2.14 -9.36
CA ASN A 64 -5.42 3.40 -8.93
C ASN A 64 -6.41 4.52 -9.18
N LEU A 65 -6.72 5.27 -8.12
CA LEU A 65 -7.57 6.45 -8.25
C LEU A 65 -6.83 7.63 -8.90
N GLY A 66 -5.49 7.65 -8.82
CA GLY A 66 -4.68 8.78 -9.28
C GLY A 66 -4.89 10.06 -8.47
N ALA A 67 -5.46 9.94 -7.27
CA ALA A 67 -5.62 11.08 -6.38
C ALA A 67 -4.26 11.53 -5.87
N ASP A 68 -4.04 12.83 -5.90
CA ASP A 68 -2.89 13.48 -5.29
C ASP A 68 -3.14 13.60 -3.78
N VAL A 69 -2.61 12.61 -3.04
CA VAL A 69 -2.83 12.46 -1.59
C VAL A 69 -1.53 12.43 -0.79
N GLN A 70 -0.40 12.57 -1.47
CA GLN A 70 0.91 12.55 -0.84
C GLN A 70 1.91 13.39 -1.63
N ASP A 71 2.47 14.39 -0.97
CA ASP A 71 3.51 15.25 -1.52
C ASP A 71 4.85 14.99 -0.84
N LEU A 72 5.93 15.20 -1.59
CA LEU A 72 7.29 15.19 -1.07
C LEU A 72 7.84 16.60 -1.09
N PHE A 73 8.18 17.12 0.08
CA PHE A 73 8.78 18.43 0.25
C PHE A 73 10.27 18.32 0.55
N VAL A 74 11.07 19.17 -0.08
CA VAL A 74 12.49 19.31 0.24
C VAL A 74 12.63 20.39 1.31
N GLU A 75 12.86 19.95 2.54
CA GLU A 75 12.98 20.83 3.68
C GLU A 75 14.41 21.38 3.84
N ARG A 76 14.52 22.67 4.15
CA ARG A 76 15.78 23.29 4.50
C ARG A 76 16.01 23.16 6.01
N VAL A 77 16.89 22.23 6.39
CA VAL A 77 17.26 22.00 7.78
C VAL A 77 18.17 23.12 8.28
N LYS A 78 18.00 23.55 9.52
CA LYS A 78 18.82 24.56 10.15
C LYS A 78 20.27 24.07 10.32
N PRO A 79 21.29 24.84 9.94
CA PRO A 79 22.67 24.38 9.91
C PRO A 79 23.25 23.93 11.26
N ASP A 80 22.83 24.56 12.34
CA ASP A 80 23.28 24.33 13.71
C ASP A 80 22.29 23.54 14.57
N ASP A 81 21.11 23.18 14.01
CA ASP A 81 20.09 22.38 14.70
C ASP A 81 19.36 21.48 13.71
N ARG A 82 19.72 20.19 13.70
CA ARG A 82 19.13 19.19 12.82
C ARG A 82 17.65 18.85 13.12
N ASN A 83 17.11 19.37 14.21
CA ASN A 83 15.71 19.19 14.60
C ASN A 83 14.85 20.44 14.32
N ALA A 84 15.35 21.37 13.50
CA ALA A 84 14.59 22.51 13.05
C ALA A 84 14.67 22.69 11.53
N VAL A 85 13.55 23.11 10.92
CA VAL A 85 13.41 23.39 9.49
C VAL A 85 12.94 24.80 9.25
N ALA A 86 13.21 25.31 8.05
CA ALA A 86 12.72 26.62 7.63
C ALA A 86 11.19 26.59 7.47
N HIS A 87 10.53 27.58 8.08
CA HIS A 87 9.10 27.81 7.93
C HIS A 87 8.87 29.31 7.71
N GLY A 88 8.68 29.70 6.46
CA GLY A 88 8.70 31.10 6.08
C GLY A 88 10.06 31.77 6.40
N ASP A 89 10.03 32.85 7.14
CA ASP A 89 11.23 33.58 7.58
C ASP A 89 11.78 33.13 8.95
N ALA A 90 11.20 32.06 9.52
CA ALA A 90 11.57 31.52 10.84
C ALA A 90 12.05 30.09 10.76
N TRP A 91 12.50 29.56 11.90
CA TRP A 91 12.82 28.16 12.10
C TRP A 91 11.78 27.49 13.00
N ALA A 92 11.19 26.39 12.52
CA ALA A 92 10.23 25.62 13.29
C ALA A 92 10.87 24.31 13.78
N PRO A 93 10.59 23.87 15.01
CA PRO A 93 11.08 22.58 15.51
C PRO A 93 10.36 21.42 14.83
N MET A 94 11.10 20.35 14.53
CA MET A 94 10.52 19.07 14.11
C MET A 94 10.23 18.18 15.32
N ALA A 95 9.14 17.43 15.25
CA ALA A 95 8.92 16.32 16.19
C ALA A 95 9.91 15.18 15.89
N VAL A 96 10.57 14.66 16.91
CA VAL A 96 11.46 13.50 16.77
C VAL A 96 10.74 12.28 17.33
N VAL A 97 10.57 11.25 16.52
CA VAL A 97 9.96 9.98 16.93
C VAL A 97 11.03 8.90 16.88
N ASP A 98 11.34 8.36 18.06
CA ASP A 98 12.28 7.25 18.19
C ASP A 98 11.53 5.92 18.06
N SER A 99 12.00 5.08 17.14
CA SER A 99 11.46 3.74 16.88
C SER A 99 12.59 2.72 16.93
N PRO A 100 12.85 2.09 18.06
CA PRO A 100 13.89 1.08 18.17
C PRO A 100 13.53 -0.15 17.34
N ILE A 101 14.45 -0.60 16.48
CA ILE A 101 14.27 -1.80 15.66
C ILE A 101 14.88 -2.99 16.38
N VAL A 102 14.06 -3.96 16.76
CA VAL A 102 14.51 -5.20 17.35
C VAL A 102 15.00 -6.15 16.25
N VAL A 103 16.29 -6.48 16.28
CA VAL A 103 16.91 -7.41 15.34
C VAL A 103 17.16 -8.75 16.01
N ARG A 104 16.71 -9.84 15.42
CA ARG A 104 16.91 -11.19 15.95
C ARG A 104 18.40 -11.49 16.09
N GLY A 105 18.82 -11.91 17.29
CA GLY A 105 20.21 -12.24 17.58
C GLY A 105 21.09 -11.05 18.01
N GLN A 106 20.54 -9.84 18.07
CA GLN A 106 21.20 -8.69 18.67
C GLN A 106 20.68 -8.41 20.07
N PRO A 107 21.56 -8.20 21.08
CA PRO A 107 21.14 -7.97 22.47
C PRO A 107 20.50 -6.60 22.67
N GLN A 108 20.75 -5.63 21.80
CA GLN A 108 20.22 -4.27 21.87
C GLN A 108 19.46 -3.92 20.60
N PRO A 109 18.34 -3.21 20.70
CA PRO A 109 17.66 -2.66 19.53
C PRO A 109 18.55 -1.70 18.75
N VAL A 110 18.43 -1.70 17.44
CA VAL A 110 19.08 -0.69 16.59
C VAL A 110 18.30 0.61 16.71
N PRO A 111 18.94 1.71 17.11
CA PRO A 111 18.25 3.00 17.21
C PRO A 111 17.87 3.49 15.81
N TRP A 112 16.62 3.85 15.65
CA TRP A 112 16.12 4.53 14.47
C TRP A 112 15.22 5.69 14.89
N SER A 113 15.36 6.84 14.27
CA SER A 113 14.52 7.99 14.55
C SER A 113 14.01 8.65 13.25
N ALA A 114 12.75 9.02 13.26
CA ALA A 114 12.13 9.87 12.23
C ALA A 114 11.95 11.30 12.76
N ARG A 115 11.95 12.26 11.85
CA ARG A 115 11.61 13.65 12.12
C ARG A 115 10.40 14.01 11.29
N ALA A 116 9.44 14.70 11.91
CA ALA A 116 8.22 15.17 11.27
C ALA A 116 8.02 16.67 11.55
N THR A 117 7.51 17.38 10.57
CA THR A 117 7.10 18.79 10.65
C THR A 117 5.61 18.91 10.93
#